data_4c725d5de696d031e9dee80fb7e72c63
#
_entry.id   4c725d5de696d031e9dee80fb7e72c63
#
_cell.length_a   1.000
_cell.length_b   1.000
_cell.length_c   1.000
_cell.angle_alpha   90.00
_cell.angle_beta   90.00
_cell.angle_gamma   90.00
#
_symmetry.space_group_name_H-M   'P 1'
#
loop_
_entity.id
_entity.type
_entity.pdbx_description
1 polymer ?
#
loop_
_entity_poly.entity_id
_entity_poly.type
_entity_poly.pdbx_seq_one_letter_code
_entity_poly.pdbx_strand_id
1 'polypeptide(L)'
;MTRRRMARHLPVICLVVLGAAAVPVAAGNGAFDEQNRVLLMRLQEVHGLTDAQMARVRQIFDHSGFVGQGNPAISEHPADPRQCRAMLGARGVAYEDPAFRRICGAPYMAPLYDPATQRAEDARACIDQFEFPDIPCEYPVVWVRAREAALLCEAVDKRLCDAHEWEAACAGALEPPDYRFDLARGASPNAAIARMASAHNARHGADKSWSYGPTYQEGVCAAGSHKTPGCQGGGWAKCGSNTYPAGYFPGCRSALGVYDVNGNAAEHMNLPLDESQMASRGSRELGYTEMKGSWFIFDTYRAHQDWCRWRAPFWHGSRVMDAQSHANYHLGFRCCKTLGRE
;
A
#
# COMPACT_ATOMS: atom_id res chain seq x y z
N MET A 1 -0.25 13.89 -91.98
CA MET A 1 0.49 12.73 -91.42
C MET A 1 1.23 13.22 -90.21
N THR A 2 0.65 13.06 -89.05
CA THR A 2 1.19 13.60 -87.77
C THR A 2 1.44 12.43 -86.84
N ARG A 3 2.69 12.13 -86.53
CA ARG A 3 3.13 11.07 -85.65
C ARG A 3 2.94 11.53 -84.15
N ARG A 4 2.06 10.88 -83.42
CA ARG A 4 1.97 11.02 -81.94
C ARG A 4 3.08 10.18 -81.29
N ARG A 5 3.92 10.83 -80.48
CA ARG A 5 4.87 10.17 -79.55
C ARG A 5 4.12 9.73 -78.27
N MET A 6 4.14 8.44 -77.96
CA MET A 6 3.71 7.89 -76.68
C MET A 6 4.81 8.14 -75.62
N ALA A 7 4.48 8.88 -74.60
CA ALA A 7 5.31 9.01 -73.44
C ALA A 7 5.06 7.80 -72.50
N ARG A 8 6.11 7.05 -72.21
CA ARG A 8 6.08 5.97 -71.29
C ARG A 8 6.27 6.58 -69.88
N HIS A 9 5.24 6.50 -68.98
CA HIS A 9 5.35 6.80 -67.58
C HIS A 9 5.90 5.57 -66.85
N LEU A 10 7.09 5.66 -66.26
CA LEU A 10 7.61 4.73 -65.28
C LEU A 10 6.96 5.04 -63.90
N PRO A 11 6.48 4.05 -63.13
CA PRO A 11 6.02 4.30 -61.80
C PRO A 11 7.22 4.48 -60.85
N VAL A 12 7.24 5.61 -60.14
CA VAL A 12 8.14 5.84 -59.03
C VAL A 12 7.62 5.03 -57.81
N ILE A 13 8.34 3.96 -57.48
CA ILE A 13 8.08 3.21 -56.25
C ILE A 13 8.69 4.00 -55.10
N CYS A 14 7.85 4.70 -54.33
CA CYS A 14 8.25 5.27 -53.05
C CYS A 14 8.41 4.13 -52.02
N LEU A 15 9.66 3.78 -51.69
CA LEU A 15 9.97 2.94 -50.54
C LEU A 15 9.71 3.77 -49.26
N VAL A 16 8.61 3.49 -48.57
CA VAL A 16 8.38 4.00 -47.23
C VAL A 16 9.23 3.15 -46.28
N VAL A 17 10.38 3.66 -45.87
CA VAL A 17 11.15 3.10 -44.77
C VAL A 17 10.42 3.45 -43.49
N LEU A 18 9.65 2.51 -42.95
CA LEU A 18 9.14 2.56 -41.58
C LEU A 18 10.33 2.47 -40.63
N GLY A 19 10.86 3.61 -40.24
CA GLY A 19 11.77 3.71 -39.10
C GLY A 19 11.01 3.33 -37.84
N ALA A 20 11.29 2.16 -37.33
CA ALA A 20 10.89 1.81 -35.95
C ALA A 20 11.61 2.81 -35.01
N ALA A 21 10.88 3.82 -34.55
CA ALA A 21 11.36 4.65 -33.47
C ALA A 21 11.54 3.73 -32.26
N ALA A 22 12.79 3.40 -31.92
CA ALA A 22 13.13 2.80 -30.66
C ALA A 22 12.65 3.79 -29.58
N VAL A 23 11.63 3.40 -28.82
CA VAL A 23 11.25 4.09 -27.59
C VAL A 23 12.51 4.04 -26.73
N PRO A 24 13.08 5.19 -26.29
CA PRO A 24 14.21 5.14 -25.40
C PRO A 24 13.72 4.45 -24.12
N VAL A 25 14.23 3.25 -23.85
CA VAL A 25 14.22 2.68 -22.51
C VAL A 25 14.92 3.73 -21.66
N ALA A 26 14.18 4.40 -20.78
CA ALA A 26 14.75 5.34 -19.83
C ALA A 26 15.92 4.62 -19.16
N ALA A 27 17.12 5.18 -19.30
CA ALA A 27 18.30 4.69 -18.60
C ALA A 27 17.90 4.59 -17.14
N GLY A 28 17.85 3.37 -16.58
CA GLY A 28 17.44 3.12 -15.20
C GLY A 28 18.22 4.06 -14.31
N ASN A 29 17.57 4.76 -13.41
CA ASN A 29 18.24 5.59 -12.40
C ASN A 29 19.05 4.65 -11.52
N GLY A 30 20.35 4.52 -11.75
CA GLY A 30 21.21 3.57 -11.04
C GLY A 30 21.08 3.65 -9.50
N ALA A 31 20.73 4.84 -8.98
CA ALA A 31 20.40 5.04 -7.58
C ALA A 31 19.08 4.38 -7.16
N PHE A 32 18.06 4.40 -8.00
CA PHE A 32 16.77 3.76 -7.73
C PHE A 32 16.88 2.23 -7.82
N ASP A 33 17.60 1.73 -8.82
CA ASP A 33 17.84 0.29 -8.97
C ASP A 33 18.64 -0.26 -7.79
N GLU A 34 19.66 0.50 -7.32
CA GLU A 34 20.44 0.14 -6.14
C GLU A 34 19.61 0.19 -4.87
N GLN A 35 18.74 1.21 -4.68
CA GLN A 35 17.80 1.29 -3.56
C GLN A 35 16.91 0.05 -3.52
N ASN A 36 16.30 -0.33 -4.65
CA ASN A 36 15.45 -1.50 -4.75
C ASN A 36 16.23 -2.80 -4.55
N ARG A 37 17.47 -2.90 -5.06
CA ARG A 37 18.34 -4.07 -4.83
C ARG A 37 18.59 -4.29 -3.34
N VAL A 38 18.95 -3.24 -2.61
CA VAL A 38 19.19 -3.29 -1.16
C VAL A 38 17.90 -3.67 -0.41
N LEU A 39 16.80 -3.03 -0.74
CA LEU A 39 15.48 -3.33 -0.15
C LEU A 39 15.11 -4.81 -0.33
N LEU A 40 15.24 -5.35 -1.54
CA LEU A 40 14.87 -6.72 -1.85
C LEU A 40 15.78 -7.76 -1.17
N MET A 41 17.06 -7.44 -0.98
CA MET A 41 17.96 -8.27 -0.16
C MET A 41 17.50 -8.30 1.31
N ARG A 42 17.16 -7.13 1.87
CA ARG A 42 16.66 -7.03 3.24
C ARG A 42 15.32 -7.77 3.42
N LEU A 43 14.41 -7.65 2.46
CA LEU A 43 13.15 -8.36 2.46
C LEU A 43 13.37 -9.88 2.52
N GLN A 44 14.26 -10.41 1.70
CA GLN A 44 14.60 -11.85 1.70
C GLN A 44 15.19 -12.29 3.03
N GLU A 45 16.15 -11.54 3.55
CA GLU A 45 16.85 -11.85 4.80
C GLU A 45 15.89 -11.87 6.01
N VAL A 46 15.11 -10.81 6.17
CA VAL A 46 14.27 -10.61 7.37
C VAL A 46 13.10 -11.58 7.39
N HIS A 47 12.44 -11.79 6.25
CA HIS A 47 11.27 -12.66 6.17
C HIS A 47 11.61 -14.12 5.79
N GLY A 48 12.88 -14.44 5.53
CA GLY A 48 13.31 -15.79 5.16
C GLY A 48 12.67 -16.28 3.86
N LEU A 49 12.48 -15.38 2.89
CA LEU A 49 11.79 -15.71 1.64
C LEU A 49 12.64 -16.63 0.75
N THR A 50 11.98 -17.58 0.11
CA THR A 50 12.61 -18.47 -0.86
C THR A 50 12.98 -17.74 -2.15
N ASP A 51 13.91 -18.29 -2.93
CA ASP A 51 14.28 -17.71 -4.22
C ASP A 51 13.08 -17.64 -5.19
N ALA A 52 12.16 -18.59 -5.12
CA ALA A 52 10.94 -18.59 -5.93
C ALA A 52 9.99 -17.42 -5.55
N GLN A 53 9.84 -17.13 -4.25
CA GLN A 53 9.09 -15.96 -3.78
C GLN A 53 9.77 -14.67 -4.24
N MET A 54 11.09 -14.57 -4.06
CA MET A 54 11.86 -13.40 -4.47
C MET A 54 11.86 -13.19 -5.99
N ALA A 55 11.81 -14.26 -6.79
CA ALA A 55 11.67 -14.14 -8.24
C ALA A 55 10.34 -13.46 -8.62
N ARG A 56 9.23 -13.83 -7.95
CA ARG A 56 7.92 -13.17 -8.15
C ARG A 56 7.94 -11.71 -7.71
N VAL A 57 8.53 -11.42 -6.55
CA VAL A 57 8.68 -10.04 -6.05
C VAL A 57 9.49 -9.19 -7.04
N ARG A 58 10.68 -9.65 -7.47
CA ARG A 58 11.51 -8.94 -8.44
C ARG A 58 10.76 -8.67 -9.74
N GLN A 59 10.03 -9.64 -10.25
CA GLN A 59 9.24 -9.47 -11.47
C GLN A 59 8.25 -8.31 -11.36
N ILE A 60 7.61 -8.11 -10.19
CA ILE A 60 6.66 -7.01 -9.99
C ILE A 60 7.41 -5.68 -9.96
N PHE A 61 8.52 -5.57 -9.24
CA PHE A 61 9.34 -4.36 -9.18
C PHE A 61 9.88 -3.98 -10.56
N ASP A 62 10.41 -4.93 -11.33
CA ASP A 62 10.97 -4.72 -12.66
C ASP A 62 9.92 -4.24 -13.67
N HIS A 63 8.67 -4.73 -13.57
CA HIS A 63 7.58 -4.33 -14.46
C HIS A 63 6.97 -2.97 -14.11
N SER A 64 7.04 -2.54 -12.86
CA SER A 64 6.41 -1.31 -12.40
C SER A 64 7.17 -0.06 -12.82
N GLY A 65 8.48 -0.06 -12.72
CA GLY A 65 9.37 1.08 -12.97
C GLY A 65 9.32 2.19 -11.89
N PHE A 66 8.40 2.11 -10.92
CA PHE A 66 8.23 3.12 -9.86
C PHE A 66 8.07 2.54 -8.45
N VAL A 67 7.69 1.27 -8.32
CA VAL A 67 7.54 0.62 -7.01
C VAL A 67 8.87 0.60 -6.28
N GLY A 68 8.90 1.19 -5.08
CA GLY A 68 10.09 1.31 -4.26
C GLY A 68 9.89 2.29 -3.11
N GLN A 69 10.98 2.75 -2.51
CA GLN A 69 10.95 3.67 -1.38
C GLN A 69 10.93 5.16 -1.80
N GLY A 70 10.44 5.44 -3.00
CA GLY A 70 10.38 6.77 -3.61
C GLY A 70 11.55 7.06 -4.55
N ASN A 71 11.48 8.20 -5.24
CA ASN A 71 12.53 8.65 -6.14
C ASN A 71 13.73 9.16 -5.34
N PRO A 72 14.89 8.48 -5.33
CA PRO A 72 16.04 8.86 -4.50
C PRO A 72 16.67 10.20 -4.90
N ALA A 73 16.35 10.72 -6.10
CA ALA A 73 16.88 12.02 -6.53
C ALA A 73 16.17 13.21 -5.88
N ILE A 74 14.97 13.01 -5.31
CA ILE A 74 14.13 14.09 -4.79
C ILE A 74 13.40 13.73 -3.48
N SER A 75 13.52 12.50 -2.99
CA SER A 75 12.98 12.13 -1.67
C SER A 75 13.92 12.61 -0.57
N GLU A 76 13.35 13.36 0.38
CA GLU A 76 14.07 13.93 1.53
C GLU A 76 13.47 13.37 2.81
N HIS A 77 13.93 12.18 3.19
CA HIS A 77 13.43 11.50 4.39
C HIS A 77 13.89 12.24 5.66
N PRO A 78 12.99 12.52 6.62
CA PRO A 78 13.34 13.28 7.84
C PRO A 78 14.29 12.54 8.80
N ALA A 79 14.37 11.24 8.68
CA ALA A 79 15.29 10.38 9.44
C ALA A 79 15.78 9.24 8.57
N ASP A 80 17.01 8.75 8.81
CA ASP A 80 17.54 7.60 8.09
C ASP A 80 17.38 6.27 8.89
N PRO A 81 17.46 5.10 8.22
CA PRO A 81 17.33 3.80 8.87
C PRO A 81 18.35 3.54 9.99
N ARG A 82 19.54 4.11 9.95
CA ARG A 82 20.56 3.96 11.01
C ARG A 82 20.18 4.77 12.24
N GLN A 83 19.73 6.02 12.04
CA GLN A 83 19.22 6.88 13.13
C GLN A 83 18.04 6.21 13.83
N CYS A 84 17.11 5.61 13.04
CA CYS A 84 15.98 4.86 13.59
C CYS A 84 16.48 3.70 14.48
N ARG A 85 17.32 2.82 13.98
CA ARG A 85 17.86 1.68 14.74
C ARG A 85 18.61 2.12 16.01
N ALA A 86 19.42 3.16 15.91
CA ALA A 86 20.14 3.70 17.06
C ALA A 86 19.19 4.23 18.15
N MET A 87 18.16 4.97 17.74
CA MET A 87 17.16 5.54 18.64
C MET A 87 16.33 4.43 19.34
N LEU A 88 15.87 3.42 18.60
CA LEU A 88 15.13 2.28 19.14
C LEU A 88 16.00 1.45 20.11
N GLY A 89 17.25 1.18 19.74
CA GLY A 89 18.21 0.47 20.59
C GLY A 89 18.47 1.20 21.90
N ALA A 90 18.66 2.52 21.86
CA ALA A 90 18.84 3.35 23.06
C ALA A 90 17.61 3.37 23.98
N ARG A 91 16.41 3.18 23.43
CA ARG A 91 15.13 3.11 24.16
C ARG A 91 14.74 1.69 24.58
N GLY A 92 15.49 0.66 24.18
CA GLY A 92 15.16 -0.74 24.44
C GLY A 92 13.88 -1.20 23.75
N VAL A 93 13.50 -0.59 22.63
CA VAL A 93 12.28 -0.95 21.90
C VAL A 93 12.54 -2.17 21.04
N ALA A 94 11.76 -3.22 21.25
CA ALA A 94 11.69 -4.41 20.41
C ALA A 94 10.27 -4.55 19.84
N TYR A 95 10.16 -4.71 18.55
CA TYR A 95 8.86 -4.80 17.88
C TYR A 95 8.37 -6.23 17.71
N GLU A 96 9.30 -7.18 17.58
CA GLU A 96 8.91 -8.58 17.40
C GLU A 96 8.39 -9.16 18.71
N ASP A 97 7.16 -9.67 18.69
CA ASP A 97 6.56 -10.46 19.76
C ASP A 97 6.68 -11.96 19.42
N PRO A 98 7.43 -12.76 20.23
CA PRO A 98 7.56 -14.19 19.98
C PRO A 98 6.23 -14.96 20.02
N ALA A 99 5.23 -14.47 20.78
CA ALA A 99 3.89 -15.06 20.78
C ALA A 99 3.17 -14.80 19.47
N PHE A 100 3.22 -13.56 18.97
CA PHE A 100 2.64 -13.20 17.67
C PHE A 100 3.31 -13.97 16.52
N ARG A 101 4.63 -14.09 16.56
CA ARG A 101 5.37 -14.89 15.57
C ARG A 101 4.92 -16.35 15.54
N ARG A 102 4.67 -16.95 16.72
CA ARG A 102 4.13 -18.33 16.78
C ARG A 102 2.71 -18.44 16.22
N ILE A 103 1.86 -17.44 16.51
CA ILE A 103 0.47 -17.41 16.06
C ILE A 103 0.40 -17.20 14.54
N CYS A 104 1.14 -16.21 14.03
CA CYS A 104 1.08 -15.76 12.64
C CYS A 104 2.00 -16.58 11.70
N GLY A 105 3.01 -17.24 12.24
CA GLY A 105 3.99 -18.03 11.47
C GLY A 105 4.87 -17.18 10.55
N ALA A 106 5.06 -15.90 10.89
CA ALA A 106 5.94 -14.97 10.18
C ALA A 106 6.39 -13.86 11.14
N PRO A 107 7.58 -13.24 10.92
CA PRO A 107 8.03 -12.10 11.71
C PRO A 107 7.14 -10.88 11.46
N TYR A 108 7.12 -9.97 12.42
CA TYR A 108 6.46 -8.66 12.37
C TYR A 108 4.98 -8.69 11.93
N MET A 109 4.25 -9.74 12.29
CA MET A 109 2.80 -9.79 12.11
C MET A 109 2.08 -9.76 13.45
N ALA A 110 0.91 -9.14 13.50
CA ALA A 110 0.02 -9.07 14.64
C ALA A 110 -1.26 -9.87 14.38
N PRO A 111 -1.75 -10.71 15.36
CA PRO A 111 -3.02 -11.40 15.23
C PRO A 111 -4.19 -10.42 15.29
N LEU A 112 -5.19 -10.65 14.45
CA LEU A 112 -6.44 -9.88 14.42
C LEU A 112 -7.52 -10.60 15.25
N TYR A 113 -7.93 -10.00 16.36
CA TYR A 113 -8.94 -10.52 17.26
C TYR A 113 -9.64 -9.39 18.01
N ASP A 114 -10.71 -9.69 18.71
CA ASP A 114 -11.35 -8.77 19.65
C ASP A 114 -10.85 -9.06 21.08
N PRO A 115 -10.01 -8.22 21.68
CA PRO A 115 -9.46 -8.48 23.03
C PRO A 115 -10.51 -8.53 24.13
N ALA A 116 -11.71 -8.00 23.90
CA ALA A 116 -12.80 -8.05 24.89
C ALA A 116 -13.45 -9.44 24.98
N THR A 117 -13.38 -10.24 23.93
CA THR A 117 -14.09 -11.53 23.82
C THR A 117 -13.22 -12.71 23.41
N GLN A 118 -12.00 -12.46 22.94
CA GLN A 118 -11.10 -13.45 22.36
C GLN A 118 -9.68 -13.32 22.91
N ARG A 119 -8.89 -14.37 22.77
CA ARG A 119 -7.43 -14.33 22.97
C ARG A 119 -6.74 -14.22 21.61
N ALA A 120 -5.48 -13.81 21.61
CA ALA A 120 -4.68 -13.71 20.41
C ALA A 120 -4.56 -15.03 19.64
N GLU A 121 -4.54 -16.16 20.37
CA GLU A 121 -4.50 -17.51 19.81
C GLU A 121 -5.78 -17.90 19.05
N ASP A 122 -6.89 -17.21 19.29
CA ASP A 122 -8.17 -17.44 18.60
C ASP A 122 -8.26 -16.73 17.26
N ALA A 123 -7.26 -15.88 16.93
CA ALA A 123 -7.23 -15.13 15.68
C ALA A 123 -7.31 -16.04 14.44
N ARG A 124 -8.08 -15.60 13.44
CA ARG A 124 -8.23 -16.25 12.14
C ARG A 124 -7.39 -15.63 11.05
N ALA A 125 -6.86 -14.45 11.31
CA ALA A 125 -5.96 -13.74 10.41
C ALA A 125 -4.92 -12.94 11.21
N CYS A 126 -3.81 -12.65 10.55
CA CYS A 126 -2.80 -11.71 11.02
C CYS A 126 -2.62 -10.59 9.99
N ILE A 127 -2.11 -9.46 10.45
CA ILE A 127 -1.75 -8.30 9.63
C ILE A 127 -0.29 -7.93 9.87
N ASP A 128 0.39 -7.39 8.87
CA ASP A 128 1.72 -6.84 9.03
C ASP A 128 1.73 -5.72 10.09
N GLN A 129 2.74 -5.71 10.96
CA GLN A 129 2.85 -4.67 11.99
C GLN A 129 3.19 -3.32 11.39
N PHE A 130 3.88 -3.29 10.26
CA PHE A 130 4.28 -2.09 9.54
C PHE A 130 3.76 -2.10 8.10
N GLU A 131 3.88 -0.96 7.41
CA GLU A 131 3.71 -0.92 5.96
C GLU A 131 4.75 -1.84 5.29
N PHE A 132 4.40 -2.38 4.12
CA PHE A 132 5.36 -3.18 3.34
C PHE A 132 6.64 -2.37 3.07
N PRO A 133 7.83 -2.89 3.33
CA PRO A 133 8.23 -4.30 3.39
C PRO A 133 8.04 -4.99 4.76
N ASP A 134 7.37 -4.38 5.72
CA ASP A 134 7.14 -4.91 7.05
C ASP A 134 8.46 -5.19 7.79
N ILE A 135 9.36 -4.21 7.75
CA ILE A 135 10.69 -4.26 8.38
C ILE A 135 10.90 -3.00 9.22
N PRO A 136 11.08 -3.12 10.54
CA PRO A 136 11.39 -1.97 11.37
C PRO A 136 12.60 -1.18 10.88
N CYS A 137 12.49 0.12 10.89
CA CYS A 137 13.51 1.06 10.41
C CYS A 137 13.85 0.94 8.92
N GLU A 138 13.00 0.36 8.09
CA GLU A 138 13.06 0.53 6.65
C GLU A 138 11.98 1.52 6.20
N TYR A 139 12.18 2.21 5.08
CA TYR A 139 11.14 3.06 4.52
C TYR A 139 10.03 2.20 3.91
N PRO A 140 8.76 2.63 3.98
CA PRO A 140 7.67 1.93 3.31
C PRO A 140 7.85 1.93 1.79
N VAL A 141 7.38 0.89 1.15
CA VAL A 141 7.23 0.82 -0.30
C VAL A 141 6.01 1.64 -0.70
N VAL A 142 6.22 2.59 -1.59
CA VAL A 142 5.21 3.50 -2.14
C VAL A 142 5.24 3.50 -3.67
N TRP A 143 4.48 4.37 -4.33
CA TRP A 143 4.31 4.35 -5.79
C TRP A 143 3.75 3.02 -6.31
N VAL A 144 3.12 2.27 -5.46
CA VAL A 144 2.53 0.97 -5.75
C VAL A 144 1.07 1.13 -6.17
N ARG A 145 0.65 0.39 -7.20
CA ARG A 145 -0.76 0.25 -7.54
C ARG A 145 -1.42 -0.80 -6.65
N ALA A 146 -2.74 -0.71 -6.48
CA ALA A 146 -3.48 -1.72 -5.70
C ALA A 146 -3.25 -3.14 -6.23
N ARG A 147 -3.17 -3.32 -7.57
CA ARG A 147 -2.83 -4.60 -8.19
C ARG A 147 -1.44 -5.08 -7.81
N GLU A 148 -0.45 -4.20 -7.85
CA GLU A 148 0.93 -4.53 -7.49
C GLU A 148 1.02 -4.90 -6.00
N ALA A 149 0.30 -4.16 -5.13
CA ALA A 149 0.20 -4.47 -3.71
C ALA A 149 -0.38 -5.88 -3.47
N ALA A 150 -1.49 -6.22 -4.15
CA ALA A 150 -2.09 -7.55 -4.04
C ALA A 150 -1.13 -8.65 -4.51
N LEU A 151 -0.45 -8.46 -5.65
CA LEU A 151 0.52 -9.42 -6.19
C LEU A 151 1.78 -9.54 -5.31
N LEU A 152 2.26 -8.44 -4.70
CA LEU A 152 3.38 -8.48 -3.77
C LEU A 152 3.03 -9.25 -2.50
N CYS A 153 1.85 -9.03 -1.92
CA CYS A 153 1.38 -9.81 -0.80
C CYS A 153 1.28 -11.31 -1.15
N GLU A 154 0.73 -11.65 -2.32
CA GLU A 154 0.66 -13.04 -2.79
C GLU A 154 2.05 -13.65 -3.00
N ALA A 155 3.00 -12.88 -3.53
CA ALA A 155 4.38 -13.34 -3.76
C ALA A 155 5.10 -13.76 -2.46
N VAL A 156 4.70 -13.20 -1.31
CA VAL A 156 5.25 -13.51 0.02
C VAL A 156 4.32 -14.39 0.87
N ASP A 157 3.40 -15.13 0.22
CA ASP A 157 2.42 -16.04 0.84
C ASP A 157 1.48 -15.34 1.86
N LYS A 158 1.15 -14.09 1.57
CA LYS A 158 0.16 -13.27 2.25
C LYS A 158 -0.92 -12.86 1.24
N ARG A 159 -1.81 -11.97 1.61
CA ARG A 159 -2.83 -11.36 0.74
C ARG A 159 -3.01 -9.89 1.06
N LEU A 160 -3.58 -9.12 0.15
CA LEU A 160 -4.03 -7.77 0.48
C LEU A 160 -5.10 -7.85 1.57
N CYS A 161 -5.04 -6.96 2.57
CA CYS A 161 -6.05 -6.92 3.63
C CYS A 161 -7.39 -6.40 3.09
N ASP A 162 -8.50 -6.91 3.63
CA ASP A 162 -9.79 -6.25 3.52
C ASP A 162 -9.82 -4.99 4.41
N ALA A 163 -10.58 -3.98 4.01
CA ALA A 163 -10.64 -2.70 4.74
C ALA A 163 -10.97 -2.85 6.24
N HIS A 164 -11.89 -3.76 6.61
CA HIS A 164 -12.25 -4.00 8.02
C HIS A 164 -11.11 -4.60 8.86
N GLU A 165 -10.19 -5.35 8.24
CA GLU A 165 -9.01 -5.90 8.92
C GLU A 165 -8.00 -4.81 9.28
N TRP A 166 -7.79 -3.86 8.35
CA TRP A 166 -7.00 -2.67 8.61
C TRP A 166 -7.65 -1.78 9.68
N GLU A 167 -8.97 -1.60 9.61
CA GLU A 167 -9.75 -0.85 10.61
C GLU A 167 -9.60 -1.47 12.00
N ALA A 168 -9.65 -2.80 12.10
CA ALA A 168 -9.42 -3.54 13.32
C ALA A 168 -7.99 -3.34 13.86
N ALA A 169 -7.00 -3.44 12.98
CA ALA A 169 -5.59 -3.24 13.32
C ALA A 169 -5.35 -1.85 13.91
N CYS A 170 -5.96 -0.82 13.32
CA CYS A 170 -5.87 0.54 13.81
C CYS A 170 -6.66 0.75 15.11
N ALA A 171 -7.92 0.36 15.17
CA ALA A 171 -8.80 0.58 16.32
C ALA A 171 -8.50 -0.34 17.53
N GLY A 172 -7.71 -1.39 17.33
CA GLY A 172 -7.30 -2.30 18.39
C GLY A 172 -8.29 -3.42 18.71
N ALA A 173 -9.32 -3.62 17.89
CA ALA A 173 -10.29 -4.71 18.04
C ALA A 173 -10.91 -5.09 16.69
N LEU A 174 -10.98 -6.41 16.42
CA LEU A 174 -11.64 -6.95 15.23
C LEU A 174 -13.16 -7.04 15.48
N GLU A 175 -13.91 -6.20 14.78
CA GLU A 175 -15.36 -6.29 14.72
C GLU A 175 -15.82 -7.10 13.49
N PRO A 176 -17.04 -7.66 13.52
CA PRO A 176 -17.63 -8.25 12.33
C PRO A 176 -17.69 -7.24 11.18
N PRO A 177 -17.37 -7.64 9.95
CA PRO A 177 -17.39 -6.74 8.79
C PRO A 177 -18.80 -6.20 8.52
N ASP A 178 -18.90 -4.89 8.31
CA ASP A 178 -20.16 -4.16 8.14
C ASP A 178 -20.30 -3.52 6.75
N TYR A 179 -19.87 -4.22 5.71
CA TYR A 179 -19.79 -3.67 4.35
C TYR A 179 -21.14 -3.24 3.73
N ARG A 180 -22.29 -3.61 4.28
CA ARG A 180 -23.60 -3.21 3.78
C ARG A 180 -23.76 -3.50 2.28
N PHE A 181 -23.53 -4.73 1.89
CA PHE A 181 -23.66 -5.22 0.51
C PHE A 181 -25.08 -4.99 -0.07
N ASP A 182 -26.08 -4.84 0.79
CA ASP A 182 -27.42 -4.44 0.40
C ASP A 182 -27.45 -3.09 -0.33
N LEU A 183 -26.60 -2.14 0.06
CA LEU A 183 -26.48 -0.81 -0.54
C LEU A 183 -25.73 -0.80 -1.88
N ALA A 184 -24.97 -1.87 -2.16
CA ALA A 184 -24.23 -2.03 -3.41
C ALA A 184 -25.11 -2.59 -4.55
N ARG A 185 -26.18 -3.29 -4.22
CA ARG A 185 -27.00 -3.98 -5.22
C ARG A 185 -27.61 -3.01 -6.24
N GLY A 186 -27.38 -3.29 -7.52
CA GLY A 186 -27.91 -2.50 -8.63
C GLY A 186 -27.33 -1.09 -8.77
N ALA A 187 -26.34 -0.72 -7.94
CA ALA A 187 -25.64 0.54 -8.05
C ALA A 187 -24.40 0.42 -8.94
N SER A 188 -24.00 1.53 -9.58
CA SER A 188 -22.66 1.60 -10.16
C SER A 188 -21.60 1.50 -9.05
N PRO A 189 -20.39 1.01 -9.34
CA PRO A 189 -19.36 0.84 -8.31
C PRO A 189 -19.12 2.09 -7.47
N ASN A 190 -18.98 3.25 -8.10
CA ASN A 190 -18.75 4.51 -7.40
C ASN A 190 -19.92 4.89 -6.47
N ALA A 191 -21.15 4.66 -6.93
CA ALA A 191 -22.35 4.90 -6.11
C ALA A 191 -22.45 3.90 -4.96
N ALA A 192 -22.11 2.64 -5.19
CA ALA A 192 -22.03 1.61 -4.17
C ALA A 192 -21.03 1.99 -3.07
N ILE A 193 -19.78 2.30 -3.45
CA ILE A 193 -18.71 2.72 -2.53
C ILE A 193 -19.15 3.94 -1.70
N ALA A 194 -19.70 4.97 -2.36
CA ALA A 194 -20.14 6.18 -1.67
C ALA A 194 -21.25 5.90 -0.64
N ARG A 195 -22.25 5.06 -0.98
CA ARG A 195 -23.32 4.70 -0.06
C ARG A 195 -22.84 3.85 1.11
N MET A 196 -21.99 2.86 0.84
CA MET A 196 -21.42 1.97 1.86
C MET A 196 -20.50 2.77 2.81
N ALA A 197 -19.61 3.63 2.28
CA ALA A 197 -18.76 4.49 3.08
C ALA A 197 -19.58 5.47 3.94
N SER A 198 -20.62 6.09 3.38
CA SER A 198 -21.47 7.01 4.12
C SER A 198 -22.20 6.32 5.29
N ALA A 199 -22.76 5.13 5.06
CA ALA A 199 -23.44 4.36 6.11
C ALA A 199 -22.46 3.92 7.22
N HIS A 200 -21.28 3.44 6.85
CA HIS A 200 -20.23 3.05 7.78
C HIS A 200 -19.73 4.25 8.59
N ASN A 201 -19.39 5.35 7.93
CA ASN A 201 -18.91 6.56 8.61
C ASN A 201 -19.95 7.17 9.54
N ALA A 202 -21.24 7.09 9.20
CA ALA A 202 -22.31 7.52 10.10
C ALA A 202 -22.40 6.65 11.36
N ARG A 203 -22.20 5.32 11.21
CA ARG A 203 -22.21 4.38 12.34
C ARG A 203 -21.06 4.62 13.32
N HIS A 204 -19.84 4.84 12.82
CA HIS A 204 -18.63 4.94 13.62
C HIS A 204 -18.17 6.38 13.93
N GLY A 205 -18.86 7.37 13.38
CA GLY A 205 -18.45 8.78 13.48
C GLY A 205 -18.58 9.40 14.87
N ALA A 206 -19.34 8.79 15.79
CA ALA A 206 -19.44 9.23 17.17
C ALA A 206 -18.26 8.71 18.03
N ASP A 207 -17.69 7.54 17.67
CA ASP A 207 -16.67 6.83 18.43
C ASP A 207 -15.34 6.81 17.68
N LYS A 208 -14.91 7.98 17.21
CA LYS A 208 -13.63 8.12 16.49
C LYS A 208 -12.47 7.73 17.37
N SER A 209 -11.53 6.98 16.80
CA SER A 209 -10.26 6.63 17.44
C SER A 209 -9.11 6.64 16.43
N TRP A 210 -7.93 6.84 16.94
CA TRP A 210 -6.64 6.65 16.28
C TRP A 210 -5.92 5.47 16.95
N SER A 211 -4.86 4.96 16.36
CA SER A 211 -4.13 3.81 16.90
C SER A 211 -3.68 4.00 18.36
N TYR A 212 -3.45 5.23 18.74
CA TYR A 212 -2.96 5.63 20.07
C TYR A 212 -4.05 6.17 21.01
N GLY A 213 -5.32 6.19 20.61
CA GLY A 213 -6.42 6.64 21.50
C GLY A 213 -7.54 7.40 20.81
N PRO A 214 -8.48 7.96 21.60
CA PRO A 214 -9.72 8.56 21.07
C PRO A 214 -9.57 10.00 20.56
N THR A 215 -8.41 10.62 20.74
CA THR A 215 -8.18 12.03 20.37
C THR A 215 -6.96 12.12 19.47
N TYR A 216 -7.09 12.86 18.36
CA TYR A 216 -5.95 13.14 17.48
C TYR A 216 -4.87 13.93 18.21
N GLN A 217 -3.61 13.48 18.06
CA GLN A 217 -2.44 14.11 18.68
C GLN A 217 -1.33 14.25 17.62
N GLU A 218 -0.94 15.48 17.32
CA GLU A 218 0.18 15.77 16.43
C GLU A 218 1.49 15.23 17.00
N GLY A 219 2.37 14.76 16.10
CA GLY A 219 3.70 14.27 16.46
C GLY A 219 3.74 12.89 17.13
N VAL A 220 2.62 12.23 17.39
CA VAL A 220 2.60 10.85 17.88
C VAL A 220 2.93 9.86 16.78
N CYS A 221 2.51 10.15 15.55
CA CYS A 221 2.74 9.35 14.37
C CYS A 221 3.61 10.08 13.33
N ALA A 222 4.03 9.38 12.30
CA ALA A 222 4.87 9.86 11.21
C ALA A 222 4.08 10.78 10.23
N ALA A 223 3.55 11.90 10.72
CA ALA A 223 2.67 12.80 9.98
C ALA A 223 3.21 14.24 9.83
N GLY A 224 4.36 14.55 10.44
CA GLY A 224 4.95 15.89 10.51
C GLY A 224 6.11 16.13 9.53
N SER A 225 6.20 15.36 8.44
CA SER A 225 7.19 15.61 7.37
C SER A 225 6.76 16.74 6.44
N HIS A 226 7.44 16.91 5.34
CA HIS A 226 7.18 17.98 4.37
C HIS A 226 6.89 17.43 2.98
N LYS A 227 6.23 18.22 2.17
CA LYS A 227 5.99 17.95 0.76
C LYS A 227 7.10 18.57 -0.07
N THR A 228 7.63 17.84 -1.05
CA THR A 228 8.64 18.37 -1.98
C THR A 228 8.12 19.63 -2.65
N PRO A 229 8.89 20.74 -2.67
CA PRO A 229 8.51 21.98 -3.35
C PRO A 229 8.13 21.71 -4.81
N GLY A 230 7.00 22.26 -5.25
CA GLY A 230 6.51 22.06 -6.62
C GLY A 230 5.79 20.74 -6.89
N CYS A 231 5.68 19.83 -5.93
CA CYS A 231 4.82 18.66 -6.02
C CYS A 231 3.34 19.08 -5.96
N GLN A 232 2.64 18.96 -7.09
CA GLN A 232 1.23 19.34 -7.22
C GLN A 232 0.38 18.21 -7.80
N GLY A 233 0.32 17.08 -7.11
CA GLY A 233 -0.54 15.98 -7.54
C GLY A 233 0.14 14.83 -8.27
N GLY A 234 1.45 14.65 -8.08
CA GLY A 234 1.96 13.31 -8.16
C GLY A 234 2.73 12.86 -9.39
N GLY A 235 3.58 13.68 -9.98
CA GLY A 235 4.55 13.15 -10.97
C GLY A 235 5.80 12.59 -10.30
N TRP A 236 6.29 11.41 -10.73
CA TRP A 236 7.51 10.76 -10.23
C TRP A 236 8.73 11.68 -10.15
N ALA A 237 8.92 12.53 -11.16
CA ALA A 237 10.03 13.47 -11.24
C ALA A 237 9.87 14.73 -10.38
N LYS A 238 8.74 14.90 -9.69
CA LYS A 238 8.43 16.14 -8.94
C LYS A 238 8.01 15.91 -7.49
N CYS A 239 7.62 14.68 -7.13
CA CYS A 239 7.08 14.37 -5.81
C CYS A 239 7.94 13.33 -5.11
N GLY A 240 8.76 13.75 -4.17
CA GLY A 240 9.52 12.87 -3.29
C GLY A 240 8.61 12.18 -2.27
N SER A 241 8.97 10.98 -1.89
CA SER A 241 8.31 10.20 -0.84
C SER A 241 9.04 10.43 0.49
N ASN A 242 8.75 11.55 1.14
CA ASN A 242 9.46 12.00 2.34
C ASN A 242 8.94 11.32 3.60
N THR A 243 8.82 9.99 3.53
CA THR A 243 8.39 9.11 4.62
C THR A 243 9.45 8.99 5.71
N TYR A 244 9.03 8.55 6.89
CA TYR A 244 9.94 8.12 7.95
C TYR A 244 10.24 6.62 7.83
N PRO A 245 11.34 6.14 8.43
CA PRO A 245 11.52 4.70 8.60
C PRO A 245 10.39 4.11 9.45
N ALA A 246 9.87 2.94 9.09
CA ALA A 246 8.80 2.26 9.79
C ALA A 246 9.13 2.07 11.28
N GLY A 247 8.19 2.34 12.17
CA GLY A 247 8.38 2.27 13.61
C GLY A 247 9.22 3.41 14.22
N TYR A 248 9.57 4.43 13.47
CA TYR A 248 10.32 5.59 14.02
C TYR A 248 9.57 6.27 15.18
N PHE A 249 8.24 6.15 15.22
CA PHE A 249 7.36 6.66 16.27
C PHE A 249 6.76 5.50 17.09
N PRO A 250 7.45 4.98 18.12
CA PRO A 250 6.96 3.82 18.89
C PRO A 250 5.61 4.05 19.58
N GLY A 251 5.22 5.31 19.82
CA GLY A 251 3.90 5.69 20.35
C GLY A 251 2.75 5.59 19.34
N CYS A 252 3.06 5.56 18.03
CA CYS A 252 2.07 5.32 16.99
C CYS A 252 1.73 3.83 16.89
N ARG A 253 1.04 3.32 17.90
CA ARG A 253 0.81 1.89 18.11
C ARG A 253 -0.63 1.62 18.53
N SER A 254 -1.25 0.64 17.90
CA SER A 254 -2.56 0.14 18.33
C SER A 254 -2.47 -0.87 19.47
N ALA A 255 -3.61 -1.16 20.10
CA ALA A 255 -3.71 -2.18 21.14
C ALA A 255 -3.35 -3.59 20.64
N LEU A 256 -3.52 -3.86 19.34
CA LEU A 256 -3.10 -5.12 18.70
C LEU A 256 -1.61 -5.13 18.32
N GLY A 257 -0.84 -4.08 18.62
CA GLY A 257 0.60 -4.02 18.33
C GLY A 257 0.93 -3.75 16.86
N VAL A 258 0.06 -3.05 16.15
CA VAL A 258 0.29 -2.59 14.77
C VAL A 258 0.71 -1.12 14.80
N TYR A 259 1.67 -0.75 13.98
CA TYR A 259 2.33 0.55 13.97
C TYR A 259 2.08 1.30 12.67
N ASP A 260 2.29 2.61 12.69
CA ASP A 260 2.28 3.53 11.55
C ASP A 260 0.98 3.52 10.71
N VAL A 261 -0.13 3.01 11.28
CA VAL A 261 -1.45 3.02 10.61
C VAL A 261 -2.06 4.43 10.50
N ASN A 262 -1.54 5.39 11.23
CA ASN A 262 -1.82 6.82 11.07
C ASN A 262 -0.52 7.53 10.68
N GLY A 263 -0.51 8.24 9.57
CA GLY A 263 0.69 8.90 9.03
C GLY A 263 1.51 8.00 8.10
N ASN A 264 2.71 8.38 7.84
CA ASN A 264 3.75 7.74 7.01
C ASN A 264 3.30 7.48 5.57
N ALA A 265 2.75 6.34 5.24
CA ALA A 265 2.13 6.07 3.95
C ALA A 265 0.63 5.78 4.09
N ALA A 266 -0.19 6.40 3.25
CA ALA A 266 -1.57 5.93 3.08
C ALA A 266 -1.56 4.56 2.38
N GLU A 267 -2.54 3.70 2.65
CA GLU A 267 -2.44 2.29 2.31
C GLU A 267 -3.60 1.79 1.46
N HIS A 268 -3.27 1.07 0.38
CA HIS A 268 -4.25 0.33 -0.39
C HIS A 268 -4.82 -0.85 0.40
N MET A 269 -6.15 -0.96 0.44
CA MET A 269 -6.89 -2.10 0.97
C MET A 269 -7.93 -2.59 -0.03
N ASN A 270 -8.34 -3.85 0.10
CA ASN A 270 -9.48 -4.39 -0.63
C ASN A 270 -10.79 -3.92 0.02
N LEU A 271 -11.65 -3.26 -0.76
CA LEU A 271 -13.04 -2.97 -0.41
C LEU A 271 -13.97 -3.89 -1.21
N PRO A 272 -14.50 -4.96 -0.61
CA PRO A 272 -15.45 -5.83 -1.29
C PRO A 272 -16.79 -5.11 -1.48
N LEU A 273 -17.39 -5.22 -2.65
CA LEU A 273 -18.76 -4.81 -2.93
C LEU A 273 -19.76 -5.98 -2.89
N ASP A 274 -19.23 -7.20 -2.70
CA ASP A 274 -19.96 -8.46 -2.60
C ASP A 274 -19.21 -9.42 -1.68
N GLU A 275 -19.92 -10.37 -1.06
CA GLU A 275 -19.30 -11.36 -0.15
C GLU A 275 -18.24 -12.23 -0.86
N SER A 276 -18.43 -12.51 -2.15
CA SER A 276 -17.48 -13.27 -2.95
C SER A 276 -16.14 -12.57 -3.17
N GLN A 277 -16.03 -11.28 -2.84
CA GLN A 277 -14.81 -10.47 -2.98
C GLN A 277 -14.04 -10.31 -1.66
N MET A 278 -14.46 -10.96 -0.60
CA MET A 278 -13.80 -10.88 0.70
C MET A 278 -12.53 -11.77 0.74
N ALA A 279 -11.37 -11.14 0.70
CA ALA A 279 -10.08 -11.82 0.80
C ALA A 279 -9.90 -12.53 2.17
N SER A 280 -10.44 -11.96 3.24
CA SER A 280 -10.47 -12.55 4.59
C SER A 280 -11.26 -13.86 4.68
N ARG A 281 -12.14 -14.12 3.72
CA ARG A 281 -12.89 -15.37 3.56
C ARG A 281 -12.29 -16.31 2.52
N GLY A 282 -11.07 -16.03 2.04
CA GLY A 282 -10.36 -16.87 1.08
C GLY A 282 -10.70 -16.58 -0.38
N SER A 283 -11.42 -15.49 -0.68
CA SER A 283 -11.65 -15.10 -2.07
C SER A 283 -10.35 -14.70 -2.76
N ARG A 284 -10.23 -15.15 -4.01
CA ARG A 284 -9.19 -14.67 -4.94
C ARG A 284 -9.70 -13.54 -5.84
N GLU A 285 -11.02 -13.38 -5.96
CA GLU A 285 -11.61 -12.22 -6.59
C GLU A 285 -11.61 -11.07 -5.59
N LEU A 286 -10.92 -9.97 -5.93
CA LEU A 286 -10.86 -8.77 -5.11
C LEU A 286 -11.84 -7.73 -5.65
N GLY A 287 -12.34 -6.89 -4.74
CA GLY A 287 -13.26 -5.83 -5.05
C GLY A 287 -12.58 -4.57 -5.59
N TYR A 288 -12.81 -3.47 -4.92
CA TYR A 288 -12.28 -2.16 -5.26
C TYR A 288 -11.18 -1.75 -4.27
N THR A 289 -10.31 -0.86 -4.71
CA THR A 289 -9.30 -0.29 -3.80
C THR A 289 -9.94 0.76 -2.90
N GLU A 290 -9.59 0.72 -1.64
CA GLU A 290 -9.84 1.78 -0.67
C GLU A 290 -8.52 2.25 -0.10
N MET A 291 -8.36 3.56 0.02
CA MET A 291 -7.23 4.17 0.70
C MET A 291 -7.54 4.30 2.20
N LYS A 292 -6.65 3.80 3.03
CA LYS A 292 -6.70 3.89 4.48
C LYS A 292 -5.57 4.71 5.05
N GLY A 293 -5.77 5.22 6.26
CA GLY A 293 -4.77 6.00 6.98
C GLY A 293 -4.57 7.40 6.42
N SER A 294 -3.47 7.99 6.78
CA SER A 294 -3.00 9.28 6.32
C SER A 294 -1.54 9.17 5.86
N TRP A 295 -0.92 10.27 5.50
CA TRP A 295 0.45 10.22 5.00
C TRP A 295 1.39 11.15 5.78
N PHE A 296 2.66 11.13 5.46
CA PHE A 296 3.77 11.78 6.17
C PHE A 296 3.66 13.31 6.37
N ILE A 297 2.70 14.01 5.72
CA ILE A 297 2.48 15.46 5.89
C ILE A 297 1.15 15.81 6.58
N PHE A 298 0.45 14.83 7.14
CA PHE A 298 -0.94 15.01 7.58
C PHE A 298 -1.10 16.01 8.71
N ASP A 299 -0.11 16.19 9.57
CA ASP A 299 -0.12 17.22 10.62
C ASP A 299 -0.21 18.63 10.05
N THR A 300 0.37 18.86 8.87
CA THR A 300 0.39 20.16 8.19
C THR A 300 -0.66 20.31 7.09
N TYR A 301 -1.15 19.20 6.53
CA TYR A 301 -2.11 19.20 5.43
C TYR A 301 -3.10 18.02 5.51
N ARG A 302 -4.27 18.29 6.07
CA ARG A 302 -5.35 17.32 6.25
C ARG A 302 -6.28 17.31 5.04
N ALA A 303 -6.00 16.48 4.06
CA ALA A 303 -6.83 16.37 2.86
C ALA A 303 -8.12 15.58 3.09
N HIS A 304 -8.16 14.72 4.11
CA HIS A 304 -9.30 13.85 4.44
C HIS A 304 -9.30 13.50 5.94
N GLN A 305 -10.24 12.69 6.39
CA GLN A 305 -10.23 12.13 7.74
C GLN A 305 -9.29 10.93 7.79
N ASP A 306 -8.72 10.60 8.97
CA ASP A 306 -7.78 9.49 9.16
C ASP A 306 -8.05 8.66 10.42
N TRP A 307 -9.21 8.85 11.07
CA TRP A 307 -9.56 8.00 12.20
C TRP A 307 -9.78 6.55 11.75
N CYS A 308 -9.49 5.59 12.60
CA CYS A 308 -9.29 4.18 12.26
C CYS A 308 -10.37 3.55 11.39
N ARG A 309 -11.65 3.84 11.65
CA ARG A 309 -12.77 3.27 10.91
C ARG A 309 -13.33 4.18 9.82
N TRP A 310 -12.63 5.28 9.48
CA TRP A 310 -13.08 6.11 8.37
C TRP A 310 -12.89 5.40 7.04
N ARG A 311 -13.94 5.41 6.21
CA ARG A 311 -13.90 4.94 4.84
C ARG A 311 -13.91 6.11 3.88
N ALA A 312 -12.95 6.10 2.97
CA ALA A 312 -12.86 7.09 1.91
C ALA A 312 -14.04 6.96 0.94
N PRO A 313 -14.56 8.07 0.39
CA PRO A 313 -15.34 8.01 -0.82
C PRO A 313 -14.46 7.47 -1.96
N PHE A 314 -15.05 7.22 -3.13
CA PHE A 314 -14.41 6.51 -4.26
C PHE A 314 -13.17 7.19 -4.90
N TRP A 315 -12.46 8.09 -4.25
CA TRP A 315 -11.36 8.87 -4.84
C TRP A 315 -10.28 8.06 -5.57
N HIS A 316 -10.04 6.86 -5.12
CA HIS A 316 -9.12 5.90 -5.77
C HIS A 316 -9.84 4.63 -6.20
N GLY A 317 -11.16 4.71 -6.40
CA GLY A 317 -12.06 3.59 -6.61
C GLY A 317 -11.92 2.92 -7.98
N SER A 318 -10.78 2.30 -8.24
CA SER A 318 -10.60 1.31 -9.30
C SER A 318 -10.74 -0.11 -8.73
N ARG A 319 -10.98 -1.10 -9.59
CA ARG A 319 -10.82 -2.49 -9.15
C ARG A 319 -9.38 -2.71 -8.66
N VAL A 320 -9.22 -3.49 -7.59
CA VAL A 320 -7.87 -3.81 -7.07
C VAL A 320 -6.98 -4.35 -8.18
N MET A 321 -7.50 -5.28 -8.99
CA MET A 321 -6.73 -5.92 -10.07
C MET A 321 -6.65 -5.11 -11.37
N ASP A 322 -7.09 -3.85 -11.38
CA ASP A 322 -6.94 -2.96 -12.53
C ASP A 322 -5.47 -2.57 -12.70
N ALA A 323 -4.92 -2.84 -13.90
CA ALA A 323 -3.54 -2.49 -14.24
C ALA A 323 -3.28 -0.98 -14.29
N GLN A 324 -4.32 -0.16 -14.36
CA GLN A 324 -4.27 1.31 -14.37
C GLN A 324 -4.69 1.92 -13.02
N SER A 325 -4.80 1.09 -11.94
CA SER A 325 -5.09 1.63 -10.62
C SER A 325 -4.05 2.67 -10.19
N HIS A 326 -4.51 3.61 -9.37
CA HIS A 326 -3.71 4.77 -8.98
C HIS A 326 -2.46 4.37 -8.18
N ALA A 327 -1.33 5.03 -8.47
CA ALA A 327 -0.11 4.98 -7.68
C ALA A 327 0.34 6.41 -7.36
N ASN A 328 0.91 6.63 -6.18
CA ASN A 328 1.35 7.97 -5.78
C ASN A 328 2.52 7.90 -4.79
N TYR A 329 3.23 9.02 -4.63
CA TYR A 329 4.41 9.18 -3.78
C TYR A 329 4.17 8.91 -2.28
N HIS A 330 2.93 8.86 -1.86
CA HIS A 330 2.53 8.64 -0.47
C HIS A 330 1.65 7.39 -0.28
N LEU A 331 1.48 6.59 -1.32
CA LEU A 331 0.54 5.49 -1.33
C LEU A 331 1.27 4.15 -1.33
N GLY A 332 1.18 3.46 -0.21
CA GLY A 332 1.76 2.16 0.08
C GLY A 332 0.69 1.10 0.36
N PHE A 333 1.04 0.10 1.17
CA PHE A 333 0.14 -0.99 1.58
C PHE A 333 0.76 -1.79 2.73
N ARG A 334 -0.04 -2.66 3.35
CA ARG A 334 0.39 -3.77 4.20
C ARG A 334 -0.37 -5.03 3.85
N CYS A 335 0.18 -6.19 4.22
CA CYS A 335 -0.42 -7.47 3.91
C CYS A 335 -1.10 -8.09 5.12
N CYS A 336 -2.09 -8.94 4.83
CA CYS A 336 -2.73 -9.83 5.80
C CYS A 336 -2.45 -11.29 5.46
N LYS A 337 -2.55 -12.18 6.44
CA LYS A 337 -2.39 -13.62 6.28
C LYS A 337 -3.56 -14.33 6.93
N THR A 338 -4.29 -15.14 6.18
CA THR A 338 -5.32 -16.01 6.73
C THR A 338 -4.67 -17.22 7.40
N LEU A 339 -5.06 -17.52 8.62
CA LEU A 339 -4.58 -18.66 9.37
C LEU A 339 -5.48 -19.87 9.08
N GLY A 340 -4.90 -20.95 8.54
CA GLY A 340 -5.60 -22.21 8.35
C GLY A 340 -5.80 -22.87 9.72
N ARG A 341 -6.88 -22.53 10.41
CA ARG A 341 -7.37 -23.25 11.59
C ARG A 341 -8.70 -23.87 11.22
N GLU A 342 -8.74 -25.21 11.20
CA GLU A 342 -9.98 -25.97 11.12
C GLU A 342 -10.88 -25.75 12.34
#